data_da0971071547a47f48b69e597a36caf4
#
_entry.id   da0971071547a47f48b69e597a36caf4
#
_cell.length_a   1.000
_cell.length_b   1.000
_cell.length_c   1.000
_cell.angle_alpha   90.00
_cell.angle_beta   90.00
_cell.angle_gamma   90.00
#
_symmetry.space_group_name_H-M   'P 1'
#
loop_
_entity.id
_entity.type
_entity.pdbx_description
1 polymer ?
#
loop_
_entity_poly.entity_id
_entity_poly.type
_entity_poly.pdbx_seq_one_letter_code
_entity_poly.pdbx_strand_id
1 'polypeptide(L)'
;MDSHRPYREVQLHKDFKKTAIKVFCPPQPGHAYIIGADPSLGTASDYHAMSVFDITNAYDIRQVASFYENEIPAKLFAYMLAKVGALYNGAFVAIENNGSSQVTLDALWRDYDYDSIICEGGSAKSRRRDNVDAHEEVAGVRLREAASSRTRSGGSR
;
A
#
# COMPACT_ATOMS: atom_id res chain seq x y z
N MET A 1 8.10 -20.50 2.42
CA MET A 1 8.21 -19.37 3.37
C MET A 1 9.27 -19.75 4.40
N ASP A 2 10.29 -18.96 4.48
CA ASP A 2 11.38 -19.18 5.43
C ASP A 2 10.89 -18.77 6.82
N SER A 3 10.41 -19.73 7.60
CA SER A 3 9.79 -19.51 8.93
C SER A 3 10.80 -19.03 10.00
N HIS A 4 12.07 -18.89 9.64
CA HIS A 4 13.17 -18.59 10.57
C HIS A 4 13.78 -17.20 10.37
N ARG A 5 13.27 -16.40 9.45
CA ARG A 5 13.77 -15.04 9.26
C ARG A 5 13.43 -14.19 10.48
N PRO A 6 14.40 -13.54 11.13
CA PRO A 6 14.12 -12.65 12.26
C PRO A 6 13.24 -11.49 11.80
N TYR A 7 12.26 -11.13 12.60
CA TYR A 7 11.36 -10.01 12.33
C TYR A 7 10.99 -9.26 13.61
N ARG A 8 10.53 -8.04 13.44
CA ARG A 8 9.89 -7.25 14.48
C ARG A 8 8.41 -7.11 14.17
N GLU A 9 7.55 -7.28 15.15
CA GLU A 9 6.13 -6.95 15.01
C GLU A 9 5.89 -5.45 15.21
N VAL A 10 5.13 -4.85 14.31
CA VAL A 10 4.75 -3.44 14.36
C VAL A 10 3.24 -3.33 14.34
N GLN A 11 2.66 -2.84 15.42
CA GLN A 11 1.23 -2.61 15.55
C GLN A 11 0.82 -1.39 14.71
N LEU A 12 -0.07 -1.58 13.75
CA LEU A 12 -0.51 -0.51 12.85
C LEU A 12 -1.68 0.31 13.39
N HIS A 13 -2.57 -0.31 14.15
CA HIS A 13 -3.73 0.36 14.74
C HIS A 13 -3.78 0.10 16.24
N LYS A 14 -3.88 1.17 17.04
CA LYS A 14 -3.82 1.09 18.53
C LYS A 14 -4.95 0.29 19.15
N ASP A 15 -6.15 0.37 18.57
CA ASP A 15 -7.38 -0.22 19.14
C ASP A 15 -7.69 -1.62 18.60
N PHE A 16 -6.97 -2.09 17.57
CA PHE A 16 -7.17 -3.39 16.95
C PHE A 16 -5.92 -4.26 17.08
N LYS A 17 -5.98 -5.27 17.95
CA LYS A 17 -4.83 -6.14 18.27
C LYS A 17 -4.31 -6.95 17.08
N LYS A 18 -5.18 -7.31 16.13
CA LYS A 18 -4.85 -8.14 14.96
C LYS A 18 -4.33 -7.34 13.76
N THR A 19 -3.73 -6.19 14.01
CA THR A 19 -3.15 -5.32 12.98
C THR A 19 -1.63 -5.18 13.09
N ALA A 20 -0.96 -6.19 13.65
CA ALA A 20 0.49 -6.22 13.71
C ALA A 20 1.09 -6.81 12.43
N ILE A 21 2.01 -6.09 11.79
CA ILE A 21 2.78 -6.60 10.66
C ILE A 21 4.15 -7.13 11.11
N LYS A 22 4.64 -8.14 10.41
CA LYS A 22 6.02 -8.64 10.56
C LYS A 22 6.94 -7.80 9.68
N VAL A 23 7.88 -7.09 10.28
CA VAL A 23 8.89 -6.28 9.57
C VAL A 23 10.22 -6.99 9.62
N PHE A 24 10.70 -7.45 8.47
CA PHE A 24 12.02 -8.09 8.31
C PHE A 24 13.13 -7.06 8.09
N CYS A 25 12.81 -6.00 7.31
CA CYS A 25 13.69 -4.86 7.09
C CYS A 25 12.86 -3.58 7.18
N PRO A 26 13.30 -2.58 7.97
CA PRO A 26 12.61 -1.30 8.02
C PRO A 26 12.76 -0.55 6.69
N PRO A 27 11.84 0.39 6.37
CA PRO A 27 11.96 1.20 5.17
C PRO A 27 13.25 2.02 5.18
N GLN A 28 13.88 2.14 4.00
CA GLN A 28 15.11 2.90 3.79
C GLN A 28 14.82 4.14 2.94
N PRO A 29 15.40 5.30 3.25
CA PRO A 29 15.26 6.49 2.42
C PRO A 29 15.73 6.24 0.99
N GLY A 30 14.94 6.68 0.00
CA GLY A 30 15.27 6.55 -1.42
C GLY A 30 15.01 5.17 -2.04
N HIS A 31 14.60 4.18 -1.24
CA HIS A 31 14.22 2.88 -1.77
C HIS A 31 12.79 2.90 -2.34
N ALA A 32 12.56 2.09 -3.36
CA ALA A 32 11.26 1.86 -3.98
C ALA A 32 10.65 0.53 -3.50
N TYR A 33 9.34 0.56 -3.21
CA TYR A 33 8.64 -0.60 -2.66
C TYR A 33 7.34 -0.88 -3.41
N ILE A 34 6.93 -2.14 -3.41
CA ILE A 34 5.62 -2.59 -3.87
C ILE A 34 4.98 -3.48 -2.81
N ILE A 35 3.67 -3.38 -2.65
CA ILE A 35 2.86 -4.22 -1.78
C ILE A 35 1.99 -5.10 -2.66
N GLY A 36 2.19 -6.41 -2.62
CA GLY A 36 1.22 -7.38 -3.13
C GLY A 36 0.13 -7.57 -2.07
N ALA A 37 -1.11 -7.32 -2.43
CA ALA A 37 -2.26 -7.40 -1.53
C ALA A 37 -3.31 -8.38 -2.05
N ASP A 38 -3.76 -9.27 -1.20
CA ASP A 38 -4.86 -10.21 -1.42
C ASP A 38 -5.93 -9.99 -0.34
N PRO A 39 -6.92 -9.12 -0.61
CA PRO A 39 -8.02 -8.88 0.32
C PRO A 39 -9.01 -10.03 0.34
N SER A 40 -9.56 -10.31 1.51
CA SER A 40 -10.71 -11.17 1.70
C SER A 40 -11.97 -10.37 2.06
N LEU A 41 -13.09 -11.05 2.20
CA LEU A 41 -14.33 -10.44 2.70
C LEU A 41 -14.33 -10.23 4.22
N GLY A 42 -13.31 -10.74 4.94
CA GLY A 42 -13.21 -10.63 6.40
C GLY A 42 -14.25 -11.47 7.15
N THR A 43 -14.72 -12.55 6.55
CA THR A 43 -15.76 -13.44 7.12
C THR A 43 -15.17 -14.60 7.93
N ALA A 44 -13.93 -14.49 8.35
CA ALA A 44 -13.15 -15.50 9.09
C ALA A 44 -12.84 -16.81 8.32
N SER A 45 -13.40 -17.00 7.11
CA SER A 45 -13.09 -18.17 6.26
C SER A 45 -11.86 -17.93 5.40
N ASP A 46 -11.67 -16.68 4.93
CA ASP A 46 -10.59 -16.30 4.03
C ASP A 46 -9.69 -15.25 4.67
N TYR A 47 -8.40 -15.32 4.38
CA TYR A 47 -7.39 -14.45 4.96
C TYR A 47 -7.14 -13.22 4.09
N HIS A 48 -6.97 -12.07 4.75
CA HIS A 48 -6.27 -10.95 4.14
C HIS A 48 -4.77 -11.23 4.18
N ALA A 49 -4.07 -10.99 3.10
CA ALA A 49 -2.63 -11.10 3.02
C ALA A 49 -2.01 -9.87 2.37
N MET A 50 -0.87 -9.43 2.88
CA MET A 50 0.00 -8.49 2.18
C MET A 50 1.46 -8.90 2.31
N SER A 51 2.24 -8.62 1.28
CA SER A 51 3.69 -8.77 1.26
C SER A 51 4.31 -7.51 0.69
N VAL A 52 5.24 -6.93 1.42
CA VAL A 52 5.99 -5.74 0.98
C VAL A 52 7.33 -6.19 0.43
N PHE A 53 7.67 -5.72 -0.76
CA PHE A 53 8.93 -6.02 -1.43
C PHE A 53 9.71 -4.74 -1.69
N ASP A 54 10.99 -4.76 -1.39
CA ASP A 54 11.95 -3.78 -1.88
C ASP A 54 12.29 -4.13 -3.34
N ILE A 55 11.99 -3.20 -4.24
CA ILE A 55 12.18 -3.33 -5.68
C ILE A 55 13.23 -2.33 -6.21
N THR A 56 13.99 -1.73 -5.33
CA THR A 56 15.03 -0.73 -5.67
C THR A 56 16.05 -1.30 -6.65
N ASN A 57 16.41 -2.57 -6.45
CA ASN A 57 17.28 -3.32 -7.37
C ASN A 57 16.46 -4.44 -8.02
N ALA A 58 16.20 -4.32 -9.32
CA ALA A 58 15.43 -5.30 -10.09
C ALA A 58 16.05 -6.72 -10.10
N TYR A 59 17.34 -6.84 -9.82
CA TYR A 59 18.05 -8.12 -9.75
C TYR A 59 18.09 -8.72 -8.33
N ASP A 60 17.63 -7.99 -7.32
CA ASP A 60 17.66 -8.40 -5.92
C ASP A 60 16.41 -7.92 -5.20
N ILE A 61 15.26 -8.46 -5.57
CA ILE A 61 13.97 -8.16 -4.96
C ILE A 61 13.87 -8.92 -3.64
N ARG A 62 13.55 -8.19 -2.55
CA ARG A 62 13.49 -8.76 -1.20
C ARG A 62 12.17 -8.47 -0.53
N GLN A 63 11.55 -9.48 0.07
CA GLN A 63 10.43 -9.27 0.96
C GLN A 63 10.92 -8.61 2.25
N VAL A 64 10.36 -7.46 2.59
CA VAL A 64 10.76 -6.63 3.74
C VAL A 64 9.71 -6.57 4.84
N ALA A 65 8.44 -6.88 4.54
CA ALA A 65 7.39 -7.02 5.53
C ALA A 65 6.28 -7.96 5.04
N SER A 66 5.49 -8.48 5.97
CA SER A 66 4.31 -9.30 5.65
C SER A 66 3.21 -9.18 6.70
N PHE A 67 1.97 -9.46 6.27
CA PHE A 67 0.80 -9.56 7.13
C PHE A 67 -0.11 -10.69 6.64
N TYR A 68 -0.77 -11.35 7.58
CA TYR A 68 -1.70 -12.43 7.31
C TYR A 68 -2.69 -12.58 8.46
N GLU A 69 -3.99 -12.32 8.23
CA GLU A 69 -5.04 -12.37 9.25
C GLU A 69 -6.44 -12.48 8.62
N ASN A 70 -7.37 -13.19 9.26
CA ASN A 70 -8.72 -13.42 8.74
C ASN A 70 -9.86 -12.76 9.55
N GLU A 71 -9.54 -12.20 10.70
CA GLU A 71 -10.57 -11.65 11.60
C GLU A 71 -10.66 -10.12 11.60
N ILE A 72 -10.14 -9.47 10.56
CA ILE A 72 -10.26 -8.02 10.39
C ILE A 72 -11.20 -7.67 9.24
N PRO A 73 -11.97 -6.56 9.35
CA PRO A 73 -12.80 -6.10 8.24
C PRO A 73 -11.98 -5.60 7.05
N ALA A 74 -12.51 -5.71 5.83
CA ALA A 74 -11.86 -5.23 4.60
C ALA A 74 -11.49 -3.73 4.65
N LYS A 75 -12.29 -2.88 5.29
CA LYS A 75 -11.97 -1.47 5.48
C LYS A 75 -10.76 -1.24 6.39
N LEU A 76 -10.62 -2.05 7.44
CA LEU A 76 -9.43 -2.00 8.31
C LEU A 76 -8.20 -2.47 7.56
N PHE A 77 -8.32 -3.50 6.72
CA PHE A 77 -7.23 -3.94 5.85
C PHE A 77 -6.81 -2.83 4.87
N ALA A 78 -7.75 -2.10 4.29
CA ALA A 78 -7.45 -0.92 3.47
C ALA A 78 -6.67 0.16 4.23
N TYR A 79 -7.07 0.46 5.48
CA TYR A 79 -6.31 1.36 6.36
C TYR A 79 -4.86 0.87 6.55
N MET A 80 -4.68 -0.43 6.79
CA MET A 80 -3.35 -1.01 6.97
C MET A 80 -2.51 -0.89 5.70
N LEU A 81 -3.10 -1.16 4.52
CA LEU A 81 -2.42 -1.01 3.23
C LEU A 81 -1.97 0.44 3.00
N ALA A 82 -2.85 1.41 3.22
CA ALA A 82 -2.51 2.83 3.08
C ALA A 82 -1.40 3.25 4.06
N LYS A 83 -1.48 2.80 5.30
CA LYS A 83 -0.47 3.12 6.32
C LYS A 83 0.89 2.47 6.03
N VAL A 84 0.91 1.20 5.63
CA VAL A 84 2.14 0.51 5.24
C VAL A 84 2.73 1.13 3.98
N GLY A 85 1.90 1.46 3.00
CA GLY A 85 2.32 2.14 1.79
C GLY A 85 3.01 3.48 2.09
N ALA A 86 2.42 4.29 2.97
CA ALA A 86 3.02 5.56 3.42
C ALA A 86 4.35 5.33 4.16
N LEU A 87 4.43 4.33 5.05
CA LEU A 87 5.66 3.99 5.78
C LEU A 87 6.78 3.53 4.84
N TYR A 88 6.44 2.80 3.79
CA TYR A 88 7.39 2.31 2.78
C TYR A 88 7.47 3.25 1.56
N ASN A 89 7.68 4.54 1.80
CA ASN A 89 7.98 5.58 0.81
C ASN A 89 6.90 5.79 -0.27
N GLY A 90 5.61 5.58 0.05
CA GLY A 90 4.53 5.64 -0.92
C GLY A 90 4.52 4.43 -1.86
N ALA A 91 4.71 3.25 -1.30
CA ALA A 91 4.77 1.99 -2.06
C ALA A 91 3.56 1.80 -2.96
N PHE A 92 3.74 1.25 -4.15
CA PHE A 92 2.62 0.81 -4.98
C PHE A 92 1.89 -0.37 -4.32
N VAL A 93 0.57 -0.32 -4.28
CA VAL A 93 -0.29 -1.44 -3.87
C VAL A 93 -0.78 -2.15 -5.11
N ALA A 94 -0.27 -3.36 -5.35
CA ALA A 94 -0.74 -4.25 -6.40
C ALA A 94 -1.85 -5.14 -5.84
N ILE A 95 -3.05 -5.02 -6.38
CA ILE A 95 -4.26 -5.69 -5.90
C ILE A 95 -5.11 -6.16 -7.08
N GLU A 96 -5.59 -7.39 -7.04
CA GLU A 96 -6.49 -7.90 -8.06
C GLU A 96 -7.87 -7.26 -7.91
N ASN A 97 -8.42 -6.71 -9.00
CA ASN A 97 -9.76 -6.13 -9.02
C ASN A 97 -10.83 -7.21 -9.24
N ASN A 98 -11.14 -7.94 -8.20
CA ASN A 98 -12.21 -8.92 -8.15
C ASN A 98 -13.28 -8.55 -7.11
N GLY A 99 -14.34 -9.34 -7.01
CA GLY A 99 -15.48 -9.06 -6.12
C GLY A 99 -15.07 -8.93 -4.64
N SER A 100 -14.10 -9.70 -4.15
CA SER A 100 -13.62 -9.66 -2.77
C SER A 100 -12.79 -8.42 -2.46
N SER A 101 -12.10 -7.88 -3.45
CA SER A 101 -11.22 -6.72 -3.32
C SER A 101 -11.94 -5.37 -3.38
N GLN A 102 -13.19 -5.34 -3.87
CA GLN A 102 -13.89 -4.07 -4.18
C GLN A 102 -14.03 -3.16 -2.97
N VAL A 103 -14.38 -3.71 -1.80
CA VAL A 103 -14.53 -2.92 -0.56
C VAL A 103 -13.19 -2.31 -0.15
N THR A 104 -12.11 -3.07 -0.27
CA THR A 104 -10.75 -2.60 0.05
C THR A 104 -10.30 -1.51 -0.92
N LEU A 105 -10.53 -1.69 -2.22
CA LEU A 105 -10.19 -0.70 -3.25
C LEU A 105 -10.97 0.61 -3.08
N ASP A 106 -12.28 0.53 -2.86
CA ASP A 106 -13.11 1.71 -2.64
C ASP A 106 -12.67 2.48 -1.39
N ALA A 107 -12.30 1.78 -0.32
CA ALA A 107 -11.80 2.41 0.89
C ALA A 107 -10.42 3.05 0.68
N LEU A 108 -9.49 2.40 -0.03
CA LEU A 108 -8.18 2.98 -0.38
C LEU A 108 -8.35 4.30 -1.11
N TRP A 109 -9.24 4.38 -2.10
CA TRP A 109 -9.43 5.58 -2.89
C TRP A 109 -10.23 6.67 -2.19
N ARG A 110 -11.31 6.30 -1.49
CA ARG A 110 -12.27 7.28 -0.97
C ARG A 110 -12.01 7.68 0.47
N ASP A 111 -11.61 6.71 1.31
CA ASP A 111 -11.46 6.93 2.74
C ASP A 111 -10.03 7.33 3.09
N TYR A 112 -9.04 6.85 2.33
CA TYR A 112 -7.62 7.05 2.63
C TYR A 112 -6.85 7.84 1.58
N ASP A 113 -7.52 8.24 0.48
CA ASP A 113 -6.93 9.04 -0.62
C ASP A 113 -5.58 8.48 -1.11
N TYR A 114 -5.51 7.13 -1.20
CA TYR A 114 -4.29 6.44 -1.58
C TYR A 114 -4.27 6.20 -3.08
N ASP A 115 -3.39 6.91 -3.80
CA ASP A 115 -3.36 6.94 -5.27
C ASP A 115 -2.40 5.93 -5.91
N SER A 116 -1.40 5.43 -5.15
CA SER A 116 -0.38 4.51 -5.66
C SER A 116 -0.91 3.07 -5.75
N ILE A 117 -1.91 2.83 -6.61
CA ILE A 117 -2.59 1.54 -6.76
C ILE A 117 -2.42 1.00 -8.17
N ILE A 118 -2.02 -0.28 -8.28
CA ILE A 118 -1.97 -1.07 -9.51
C ILE A 118 -3.08 -2.12 -9.43
N CYS A 119 -4.05 -2.07 -10.35
CA CYS A 119 -5.13 -3.04 -10.44
C CYS A 119 -5.09 -3.77 -11.76
N GLU A 120 -5.19 -5.10 -11.75
CA GLU A 120 -5.47 -5.93 -12.91
C GLU A 120 -6.77 -6.71 -12.69
N GLY A 121 -7.51 -6.93 -13.78
CA GLY A 121 -8.77 -7.67 -13.75
C GLY A 121 -10.00 -6.81 -13.47
N GLY A 122 -11.16 -7.31 -13.86
CA GLY A 122 -12.44 -6.66 -13.73
C GLY A 122 -13.02 -6.21 -15.07
N SER A 123 -14.34 -6.39 -15.24
CA SER A 123 -15.05 -5.95 -16.45
C SER A 123 -14.95 -4.44 -16.60
N ALA A 124 -14.91 -3.97 -17.82
CA ALA A 124 -14.57 -2.65 -18.35
C ALA A 124 -15.31 -1.40 -17.77
N LYS A 125 -15.78 -1.44 -16.53
CA LYS A 125 -16.33 -0.28 -15.81
C LYS A 125 -15.37 0.32 -14.78
N SER A 126 -14.19 -0.27 -14.59
CA SER A 126 -13.12 0.35 -13.84
C SER A 126 -12.63 1.56 -14.63
N ARG A 127 -12.63 2.71 -14.00
CA ARG A 127 -11.99 3.91 -14.58
C ARG A 127 -10.53 3.57 -14.78
N ARG A 128 -10.18 3.23 -16.03
CA ARG A 128 -8.80 3.11 -16.48
C ARG A 128 -8.10 4.44 -16.16
N ARG A 129 -7.30 4.47 -15.14
CA ARG A 129 -6.08 5.25 -15.22
C ARG A 129 -5.09 4.34 -15.91
N ASP A 130 -4.89 4.60 -17.20
CA ASP A 130 -4.04 3.78 -18.04
C ASP A 130 -2.61 3.78 -17.48
N ASN A 131 -2.05 2.59 -17.40
CA ASN A 131 -0.77 2.22 -16.80
C ASN A 131 0.47 2.89 -17.48
N VAL A 132 0.26 3.82 -18.40
CA VAL A 132 1.34 4.48 -19.14
C VAL A 132 1.98 5.62 -18.32
N ASP A 133 1.26 6.17 -17.35
CA ASP A 133 1.68 7.39 -16.66
C ASP A 133 2.10 7.17 -15.20
N ALA A 134 2.13 5.92 -14.70
CA ALA A 134 2.46 5.65 -13.30
C ALA A 134 3.83 6.22 -12.87
N HIS A 135 4.81 6.21 -13.76
CA HIS A 135 6.11 6.84 -13.51
C HIS A 135 6.07 8.38 -13.61
N GLU A 136 5.24 8.94 -14.47
CA GLU A 136 5.07 10.40 -14.59
C GLU A 136 4.15 10.96 -13.52
N GLU A 137 3.09 10.25 -13.11
CA GLU A 137 2.20 10.68 -12.02
C GLU A 137 2.90 10.72 -10.65
N VAL A 138 3.77 9.76 -10.33
CA VAL A 138 4.60 9.83 -9.12
C VAL A 138 5.54 11.02 -9.18
N ALA A 139 6.12 11.33 -10.33
CA ALA A 139 6.88 12.56 -10.54
C ALA A 139 5.98 13.81 -10.46
N GLY A 140 4.75 13.75 -10.96
CA GLY A 140 3.77 14.84 -10.94
C GLY A 140 3.26 15.18 -9.54
N VAL A 141 3.02 14.20 -8.68
CA VAL A 141 2.64 14.43 -7.27
C VAL A 141 3.78 15.07 -6.50
N ARG A 142 5.01 14.63 -6.68
CA ARG A 142 6.20 15.28 -6.10
C ARG A 142 6.40 16.71 -6.59
N LEU A 143 6.11 16.98 -7.86
CA LEU A 143 6.19 18.34 -8.43
C LEU A 143 5.08 19.25 -7.92
N ARG A 144 3.88 18.75 -7.64
CA ARG A 144 2.78 19.56 -7.06
C ARG A 144 3.06 19.92 -5.61
N GLU A 145 3.60 19.00 -4.79
CA GLU A 145 4.02 19.31 -3.43
C GLU A 145 5.17 20.34 -3.41
N ALA A 146 6.14 20.21 -4.30
CA ALA A 146 7.23 21.18 -4.42
C ALA A 146 6.74 22.56 -4.91
N ALA A 147 5.73 22.61 -5.78
CA ALA A 147 5.12 23.86 -6.23
C ALA A 147 4.27 24.53 -5.14
N SER A 148 3.52 23.73 -4.36
CA SER A 148 2.73 24.23 -3.22
C SER A 148 3.59 24.81 -2.10
N SER A 149 4.78 24.26 -1.85
CA SER A 149 5.71 24.79 -0.84
C SER A 149 6.37 26.11 -1.27
N ARG A 150 6.56 26.35 -2.57
CA ARG A 150 7.15 27.60 -3.09
C ARG A 150 6.19 28.79 -3.07
N THR A 151 4.87 28.56 -3.18
CA THR A 151 3.89 29.66 -3.16
C THR A 151 3.55 30.18 -1.76
N ARG A 152 3.95 29.47 -0.69
CA ARG A 152 3.73 29.92 0.71
C ARG A 152 4.85 30.79 1.29
N SER A 153 5.97 30.96 0.62
CA SER A 153 7.10 31.77 1.10
C SER A 153 7.20 33.17 0.50
N GLY A 154 6.19 33.63 -0.24
CA GLY A 154 6.16 34.93 -0.94
C GLY A 154 5.04 35.86 -0.50
N GLY A 155 4.90 36.15 0.80
CA GLY A 155 3.84 37.06 1.28
C GLY A 155 4.14 37.67 2.62
N SER A 156 5.17 38.48 2.70
CA SER A 156 5.37 39.44 3.79
C SER A 156 6.10 40.66 3.27
N ARG A 157 5.33 41.66 2.94
CA ARG A 157 5.70 43.09 3.09
C ARG A 157 4.45 43.91 3.29
#